data_6c0ea969eb350689026615b77e671804
#
_entry.id   6c0ea969eb350689026615b77e671804
#
_cell.length_a   1.000
_cell.length_b   1.000
_cell.length_c   1.000
_cell.angle_alpha   90.00
_cell.angle_beta   90.00
_cell.angle_gamma   90.00
#
_symmetry.space_group_name_H-M   'P 1'
#
loop_
_entity.id
_entity.type
_entity.pdbx_description
1 polymer ?
#
loop_
_entity_poly.entity_id
_entity_poly.type
_entity_poly.pdbx_seq_one_letter_code
_entity_poly.pdbx_strand_id
1 'polypeptide(L)'
;MARPLLLALMLAPALAGCGDSGCGNHPVSEKLSPDWQHVAAVFRRGCGATTGFSPQVSLVGPGQRPSRLGNVFILGDHDPAPRVEWLGPDRLRISYRHGAEVFLRERARDGVTIEYQVID
;
A
#
# COMPACT_ATOMS: atom_id res chain seq x y z
N MET A 1 47.65 -36.09 15.77
CA MET A 1 47.32 -35.59 15.57
C MET A 1 46.19 -35.02 15.35
N ALA A 2 45.76 -34.34 15.39
CA ALA A 2 44.68 -33.80 15.35
C ALA A 2 44.07 -33.54 14.34
N ARG A 3 43.31 -33.39 14.12
CA ARG A 3 42.67 -33.20 13.18
C ARG A 3 41.67 -32.33 13.11
N PRO A 4 41.31 -31.72 12.71
CA PRO A 4 40.46 -30.86 12.53
C PRO A 4 39.33 -31.04 12.10
N LEU A 5 38.55 -30.47 12.22
CA LEU A 5 37.43 -30.61 11.93
C LEU A 5 36.82 -29.85 11.18
N LEU A 6 36.39 -29.84 10.63
CA LEU A 6 35.77 -29.24 9.84
C LEU A 6 34.61 -28.91 10.06
N LEU A 7 34.14 -28.04 9.98
CA LEU A 7 33.04 -27.68 10.12
C LEU A 7 32.27 -27.54 9.14
N ALA A 8 31.41 -27.77 8.97
CA ALA A 8 30.52 -27.79 8.05
C ALA A 8 29.72 -26.76 8.13
N LEU A 9 29.85 -25.91 7.61
CA LEU A 9 29.10 -24.95 7.63
C LEU A 9 28.01 -25.06 6.96
N MET A 10 26.99 -25.00 7.30
CA MET A 10 25.90 -25.11 6.77
C MET A 10 25.28 -23.99 6.55
N LEU A 11 25.05 -23.51 5.69
CA LEU A 11 24.45 -22.56 5.33
C LEU A 11 23.17 -22.69 5.10
N ALA A 12 22.28 -22.31 5.69
CA ALA A 12 20.99 -22.40 5.41
C ALA A 12 20.54 -21.39 4.58
N PRO A 13 20.00 -21.56 3.62
CA PRO A 13 19.61 -20.63 2.71
C PRO A 13 18.48 -20.01 3.26
N ALA A 14 18.48 -18.92 3.31
CA ALA A 14 17.45 -18.29 3.75
C ALA A 14 16.36 -18.32 2.96
N LEU A 15 15.45 -18.86 3.17
CA LEU A 15 14.42 -18.85 2.38
C LEU A 15 13.68 -17.82 2.68
N ALA A 16 13.99 -16.77 2.62
CA ALA A 16 13.24 -15.80 2.90
C ALA A 16 12.08 -15.65 2.30
N GLY A 17 11.63 -15.75 1.60
CA GLY A 17 10.57 -15.51 0.86
C GLY A 17 9.32 -15.53 1.43
N CYS A 18 9.13 -15.43 2.52
CA CYS A 18 7.92 -15.55 2.96
C CYS A 18 7.13 -14.36 2.96
N GLY A 19 6.06 -14.28 3.45
CA GLY A 19 5.28 -13.13 3.62
C GLY A 19 4.76 -12.60 2.34
N ASP A 20 5.09 -11.42 2.01
CA ASP A 20 4.58 -10.79 0.83
C ASP A 20 5.28 -11.17 -0.43
N SER A 21 6.08 -12.19 -0.43
CA SER A 21 6.74 -12.51 -1.65
C SER A 21 5.70 -12.82 -2.68
N GLY A 22 5.74 -12.33 -3.78
CA GLY A 22 4.73 -12.48 -4.81
C GLY A 22 3.74 -11.36 -4.88
N CYS A 23 3.69 -10.48 -3.91
CA CYS A 23 2.84 -9.32 -3.96
C CYS A 23 3.67 -8.08 -4.28
N GLY A 24 3.10 -7.17 -5.01
CA GLY A 24 3.78 -5.92 -5.33
C GLY A 24 2.81 -4.80 -5.52
N ASN A 25 3.28 -3.59 -5.28
CA ASN A 25 2.49 -2.38 -5.42
C ASN A 25 2.88 -1.67 -6.72
N HIS A 26 1.89 -1.34 -7.52
CA HIS A 26 2.11 -0.63 -8.78
C HIS A 26 1.51 0.76 -8.66
N PRO A 27 2.32 1.80 -8.67
CA PRO A 27 1.83 3.16 -8.42
C PRO A 27 0.83 3.63 -9.46
N VAL A 28 -0.19 4.33 -9.02
CA VAL A 28 -1.16 4.98 -9.88
C VAL A 28 -1.00 6.49 -9.75
N SER A 29 -0.94 7.03 -8.54
CA SER A 29 -0.71 8.46 -8.34
C SER A 29 -0.12 8.70 -6.96
N GLU A 30 0.61 9.80 -6.83
CA GLU A 30 1.16 10.21 -5.56
C GLU A 30 0.95 11.70 -5.46
N LYS A 31 0.26 12.16 -4.44
CA LYS A 31 -0.03 13.58 -4.30
C LYS A 31 0.43 14.08 -2.96
N LEU A 32 1.29 15.08 -3.00
CA LEU A 32 1.85 15.70 -1.82
C LEU A 32 0.85 16.67 -1.20
N SER A 33 0.73 16.66 0.11
CA SER A 33 -0.16 17.61 0.80
C SER A 33 0.36 19.04 0.64
N PRO A 34 -0.51 20.05 0.83
CA PRO A 34 -0.08 21.44 0.67
C PRO A 34 1.04 21.86 1.60
N ASP A 35 1.16 21.24 2.76
CA ASP A 35 2.21 21.59 3.72
C ASP A 35 3.44 20.66 3.56
N TRP A 36 3.43 19.78 2.53
CA TRP A 36 4.54 18.90 2.20
C TRP A 36 4.86 17.88 3.29
N GLN A 37 3.94 17.58 4.16
CA GLN A 37 4.20 16.66 5.27
C GLN A 37 3.72 15.24 4.96
N HIS A 38 2.81 15.08 4.01
CA HIS A 38 2.21 13.78 3.73
C HIS A 38 2.06 13.55 2.24
N VAL A 39 2.14 12.30 1.83
CA VAL A 39 1.85 11.90 0.45
C VAL A 39 0.68 10.94 0.46
N ALA A 40 -0.32 11.22 -0.36
CA ALA A 40 -1.43 10.30 -0.58
C ALA A 40 -1.07 9.45 -1.79
N ALA A 41 -0.73 8.21 -1.57
CA ALA A 41 -0.28 7.30 -2.62
C ALA A 41 -1.40 6.35 -3.00
N VAL A 42 -1.77 6.34 -4.27
CA VAL A 42 -2.74 5.40 -4.81
C VAL A 42 -1.98 4.38 -5.62
N PHE A 43 -2.24 3.12 -5.40
CA PHE A 43 -1.54 2.05 -6.10
C PHE A 43 -2.45 0.85 -6.29
N ARG A 44 -2.05 -0.05 -7.17
CA ARG A 44 -2.73 -1.31 -7.35
C ARG A 44 -1.83 -2.40 -6.83
N ARG A 45 -2.36 -3.23 -5.95
CA ARG A 45 -1.54 -4.30 -5.36
C ARG A 45 -1.95 -5.63 -5.95
N GLY A 46 -1.00 -6.35 -6.49
CA GLY A 46 -1.22 -7.67 -7.04
C GLY A 46 -0.33 -8.69 -6.38
N CYS A 47 -0.83 -9.93 -6.25
CA CYS A 47 -0.10 -10.97 -5.54
C CYS A 47 0.07 -12.23 -6.38
N GLY A 48 0.17 -12.10 -7.65
CA GLY A 48 0.43 -13.26 -8.48
C GLY A 48 -0.36 -13.22 -9.76
N ALA A 49 -0.05 -14.14 -10.64
CA ALA A 49 -0.61 -14.12 -11.97
C ALA A 49 -2.09 -14.47 -12.01
N THR A 50 -2.59 -15.15 -11.01
CA THR A 50 -3.97 -15.56 -11.03
C THR A 50 -4.87 -14.67 -10.20
N THR A 51 -4.35 -13.61 -9.64
CA THR A 51 -5.16 -12.69 -8.84
C THR A 51 -5.29 -11.38 -9.59
N GLY A 52 -6.31 -10.62 -9.27
CA GLY A 52 -6.45 -9.28 -9.82
C GLY A 52 -5.61 -8.28 -9.05
N PHE A 53 -5.78 -7.02 -9.40
CA PHE A 53 -5.06 -5.96 -8.72
C PHE A 53 -6.03 -5.15 -7.89
N SER A 54 -5.77 -5.06 -6.62
CA SER A 54 -6.61 -4.34 -5.66
C SER A 54 -6.17 -2.88 -5.57
N PRO A 55 -7.03 -1.93 -5.88
CA PRO A 55 -6.68 -0.52 -5.72
C PRO A 55 -6.65 -0.14 -4.24
N GLN A 56 -5.62 0.55 -3.83
CA GLN A 56 -5.41 0.87 -2.42
C GLN A 56 -4.82 2.26 -2.27
N VAL A 57 -4.97 2.84 -1.09
CA VAL A 57 -4.42 4.15 -0.77
C VAL A 57 -3.66 4.07 0.54
N SER A 58 -2.50 4.67 0.56
CA SER A 58 -1.72 4.84 1.78
C SER A 58 -1.34 6.30 1.98
N LEU A 59 -1.26 6.70 3.23
CA LEU A 59 -0.60 7.94 3.58
C LEU A 59 0.80 7.59 4.03
N VAL A 60 1.77 8.21 3.41
CA VAL A 60 3.17 7.99 3.74
C VAL A 60 3.87 9.33 3.84
N GLY A 61 5.10 9.34 4.30
CA GLY A 61 5.88 10.56 4.36
C GLY A 61 6.46 10.93 3.01
N PRO A 62 6.92 12.17 2.85
CA PRO A 62 7.54 12.58 1.61
C PRO A 62 8.74 11.71 1.28
N GLY A 63 8.85 11.31 0.03
CA GLY A 63 9.93 10.45 -0.40
C GLY A 63 9.76 8.98 -0.10
N GLN A 64 8.68 8.61 0.57
CA GLN A 64 8.43 7.22 0.89
C GLN A 64 7.44 6.63 -0.11
N ARG A 65 7.55 5.34 -0.35
CA ARG A 65 6.61 4.64 -1.21
C ARG A 65 6.04 3.46 -0.48
N PRO A 66 4.74 3.23 -0.57
CA PRO A 66 4.14 2.10 0.09
C PRO A 66 4.61 0.79 -0.55
N SER A 67 5.04 -0.15 0.28
CA SER A 67 5.45 -1.46 -0.20
C SER A 67 4.58 -2.56 0.39
N ARG A 68 3.60 -2.21 1.16
CA ARG A 68 2.70 -3.17 1.81
C ARG A 68 1.27 -2.79 1.50
N LEU A 69 0.34 -3.41 2.18
CA LEU A 69 -1.07 -3.09 2.03
C LEU A 69 -1.33 -1.61 2.32
N GLY A 70 -2.32 -1.09 1.68
CA GLY A 70 -2.75 0.27 1.94
C GLY A 70 -3.10 0.46 3.40
N ASN A 71 -2.76 1.61 3.94
CA ASN A 71 -2.99 1.87 5.35
C ASN A 71 -4.22 2.73 5.62
N VAL A 72 -4.90 3.23 4.58
CA VAL A 72 -6.12 4.00 4.79
C VAL A 72 -7.32 3.49 3.99
N PHE A 73 -7.12 2.90 2.82
CA PHE A 73 -8.25 2.51 1.98
C PHE A 73 -7.88 1.32 1.10
N ILE A 74 -8.73 0.31 1.04
CA ILE A 74 -8.49 -0.88 0.23
C ILE A 74 -9.77 -1.27 -0.46
N LEU A 75 -9.74 -1.40 -1.79
CA LEU A 75 -10.88 -1.84 -2.58
C LEU A 75 -10.64 -3.24 -3.14
N GLY A 76 -11.70 -3.85 -3.61
CA GLY A 76 -11.62 -5.15 -4.26
C GLY A 76 -10.89 -5.11 -5.59
N ASP A 77 -10.50 -6.27 -6.08
CA ASP A 77 -9.61 -6.35 -7.21
C ASP A 77 -10.29 -6.11 -8.56
N HIS A 78 -11.58 -5.86 -8.60
CA HIS A 78 -12.25 -5.52 -9.84
C HIS A 78 -12.67 -4.06 -9.88
N ASP A 79 -12.30 -3.30 -8.90
CA ASP A 79 -12.73 -1.92 -8.81
C ASP A 79 -11.75 -0.99 -9.50
N PRO A 80 -12.22 0.13 -10.04
CA PRO A 80 -11.29 1.12 -10.57
C PRO A 80 -10.56 1.83 -9.45
N ALA A 81 -9.42 2.38 -9.76
CA ALA A 81 -8.63 3.08 -8.76
C ALA A 81 -9.37 4.31 -8.25
N PRO A 82 -9.32 4.57 -6.97
CA PRO A 82 -9.94 5.77 -6.42
C PRO A 82 -9.13 7.00 -6.77
N ARG A 83 -9.74 8.16 -6.59
CA ARG A 83 -9.04 9.42 -6.76
C ARG A 83 -8.87 10.04 -5.43
N VAL A 84 -7.76 10.73 -5.24
CA VAL A 84 -7.50 11.43 -3.99
C VAL A 84 -7.29 12.90 -4.27
N GLU A 85 -7.70 13.73 -3.34
CA GLU A 85 -7.57 15.16 -3.47
C GLU A 85 -7.32 15.74 -2.10
N TRP A 86 -6.29 16.54 -1.95
CA TRP A 86 -6.04 17.24 -0.70
C TRP A 86 -6.96 18.46 -0.61
N LEU A 87 -7.75 18.53 0.45
CA LEU A 87 -8.64 19.67 0.68
C LEU A 87 -7.98 20.68 1.60
N GLY A 88 -6.86 20.33 2.18
CA GLY A 88 -6.09 21.15 3.06
C GLY A 88 -4.91 20.35 3.54
N PRO A 89 -4.04 20.89 4.37
CA PRO A 89 -2.85 20.17 4.82
C PRO A 89 -3.16 18.92 5.66
N ASP A 90 -4.31 18.88 6.30
CA ASP A 90 -4.69 17.78 7.16
C ASP A 90 -6.03 17.19 6.80
N ARG A 91 -6.52 17.41 5.59
CA ARG A 91 -7.79 16.84 5.13
C ARG A 91 -7.62 16.27 3.73
N LEU A 92 -7.98 15.02 3.56
CA LEU A 92 -7.87 14.30 2.30
C LEU A 92 -9.24 13.79 1.89
N ARG A 93 -9.61 13.92 0.62
CA ARG A 93 -10.83 13.32 0.09
C ARG A 93 -10.46 12.15 -0.79
N ILE A 94 -11.11 11.02 -0.56
CA ILE A 94 -10.97 9.85 -1.42
C ILE A 94 -12.31 9.63 -2.11
N SER A 95 -12.31 9.64 -3.44
CA SER A 95 -13.52 9.42 -4.23
C SER A 95 -13.44 8.05 -4.88
N TYR A 96 -14.49 7.26 -4.77
CA TYR A 96 -14.49 5.92 -5.31
C TYR A 96 -15.87 5.57 -5.87
N ARG A 97 -15.90 4.52 -6.70
CA ARG A 97 -17.08 4.21 -7.46
C ARG A 97 -18.15 3.57 -6.60
N HIS A 98 -19.38 3.92 -6.88
CA HIS A 98 -20.53 3.33 -6.21
C HIS A 98 -20.54 1.82 -6.45
N GLY A 99 -20.83 1.07 -5.41
CA GLY A 99 -20.88 -0.38 -5.52
C GLY A 99 -19.54 -1.06 -5.32
N ALA A 100 -18.47 -0.32 -5.10
CA ALA A 100 -17.17 -0.93 -4.89
C ALA A 100 -17.14 -1.74 -3.60
N GLU A 101 -16.33 -2.79 -3.61
CA GLU A 101 -16.13 -3.61 -2.45
C GLU A 101 -15.03 -2.99 -1.61
N VAL A 102 -15.32 -2.61 -0.39
CA VAL A 102 -14.38 -1.88 0.47
C VAL A 102 -13.94 -2.78 1.62
N PHE A 103 -12.64 -2.99 1.74
CA PHE A 103 -12.10 -3.82 2.80
C PHE A 103 -11.48 -3.01 3.93
N LEU A 104 -11.01 -1.81 3.65
CA LEU A 104 -10.47 -0.93 4.67
C LEU A 104 -10.90 0.50 4.36
N ARG A 105 -11.30 1.26 5.37
CA ARG A 105 -11.75 2.61 5.17
C ARG A 105 -11.51 3.37 6.45
N GLU A 106 -10.33 3.96 6.57
CA GLU A 106 -9.95 4.69 7.76
C GLU A 106 -10.46 6.13 7.68
N ARG A 107 -10.83 6.70 8.80
CA ARG A 107 -11.31 8.07 8.84
C ARG A 107 -10.23 9.05 9.22
N ALA A 108 -9.14 8.60 9.73
CA ALA A 108 -8.04 9.46 10.12
C ALA A 108 -6.77 8.65 10.21
N ARG A 109 -5.66 9.29 9.90
CA ARG A 109 -4.36 8.67 10.07
C ARG A 109 -3.31 9.76 10.13
N ASP A 110 -2.40 9.65 11.10
CA ASP A 110 -1.25 10.55 11.23
C ASP A 110 -1.65 12.02 11.18
N GLY A 111 -2.74 12.35 11.85
CA GLY A 111 -3.20 13.73 11.93
C GLY A 111 -3.99 14.20 10.73
N VAL A 112 -4.22 13.33 9.75
CA VAL A 112 -5.01 13.68 8.56
C VAL A 112 -6.39 13.08 8.70
N THR A 113 -7.41 13.90 8.49
CA THR A 113 -8.79 13.45 8.44
C THR A 113 -9.12 13.06 7.01
N ILE A 114 -9.78 11.93 6.82
CA ILE A 114 -10.08 11.42 5.50
C ILE A 114 -11.58 11.43 5.29
N GLU A 115 -12.01 12.12 4.22
CA GLU A 115 -13.40 12.16 3.82
C GLU A 115 -13.57 11.29 2.60
N TYR A 116 -14.73 10.72 2.44
CA TYR A 116 -15.01 9.83 1.30
C TYR A 116 -16.16 10.37 0.47
N GLN A 117 -16.04 10.23 -0.84
CA GLN A 117 -17.09 10.61 -1.75
C GLN A 117 -17.34 9.43 -2.69
N VAL A 118 -18.59 8.97 -2.73
CA VAL A 118 -18.97 7.90 -3.64
C VAL A 118 -19.42 8.54 -4.93
N ILE A 119 -18.90 8.06 -6.05
CA ILE A 119 -19.25 8.61 -7.35
C ILE A 119 -19.79 7.50 -8.23
N ASP A 120 -20.52 7.85 -9.24
CA ASP A 120 -21.13 6.85 -10.12
C ASP A 120 -20.20 6.36 -11.23
#